data_55ab32641f27e8a906e88f7d28fb7f65
#
_entry.id   55ab32641f27e8a906e88f7d28fb7f65
#
_cell.length_a   1.000
_cell.length_b   1.000
_cell.length_c   1.000
_cell.angle_alpha   90.00
_cell.angle_beta   90.00
_cell.angle_gamma   90.00
#
_symmetry.space_group_name_H-M   'P 1'
#
loop_
_entity.id
_entity.type
_entity.pdbx_description
1 polymer ?
#
loop_
_entity_poly.entity_id
_entity_poly.type
_entity_poly.pdbx_seq_one_letter_code
_entity_poly.pdbx_strand_id
1 'polypeptide(L)'
;WVRQNIEFKIGTSHSGTTAVDTLRDGSGVCRDFAHTFIAYSRALNYPARFCTGVDYGADPSLGPPDFHAYAEVSMGGRWYLFDATGISPITGLIRIGTGRDAADVSFATIFGPVRTGMPIVKFDAVVDPPNGIVPPVRTDLAVSTAD
;
A
#
# COMPACT_ATOMS: atom_id res chain seq x y z
N TRP A 1 -12.71 -8.10 -5.45
CA TRP A 1 -12.55 -9.48 -4.95
C TRP A 1 -11.52 -9.54 -3.83
N VAL A 2 -10.30 -9.04 -4.01
CA VAL A 2 -9.21 -9.10 -3.00
C VAL A 2 -9.70 -8.58 -1.65
N ARG A 3 -10.24 -7.35 -1.63
CA ARG A 3 -10.77 -6.71 -0.42
C ARG A 3 -11.91 -7.49 0.29
N GLN A 4 -12.66 -8.28 -0.45
CA GLN A 4 -13.82 -8.99 0.09
C GLN A 4 -13.52 -10.41 0.52
N ASN A 5 -12.40 -10.98 0.07
CA ASN A 5 -12.09 -12.39 0.25
C ASN A 5 -10.77 -12.64 1.00
N ILE A 6 -10.02 -11.59 1.33
CA ILE A 6 -8.80 -11.66 2.13
C ILE A 6 -9.00 -10.84 3.39
N GLU A 7 -8.77 -11.44 4.54
CA GLU A 7 -8.83 -10.79 5.84
C GLU A 7 -7.52 -10.02 6.10
N PHE A 8 -7.62 -8.74 6.46
CA PHE A 8 -6.46 -8.01 6.94
C PHE A 8 -6.11 -8.43 8.34
N LYS A 9 -4.95 -9.07 8.52
CA LYS A 9 -4.56 -9.68 9.79
C LYS A 9 -3.05 -9.55 10.04
N ILE A 10 -2.69 -8.83 11.08
CA ILE A 10 -1.30 -8.66 11.49
C ILE A 10 -0.73 -10.00 12.01
N GLY A 11 0.54 -10.26 11.70
CA GLY A 11 1.25 -11.45 12.16
C GLY A 11 1.03 -12.72 11.32
N THR A 12 0.30 -12.63 10.20
CA THR A 12 0.06 -13.76 9.28
C THR A 12 1.08 -13.85 8.15
N SER A 13 1.98 -12.88 8.03
CA SER A 13 2.86 -12.73 6.89
C SER A 13 4.33 -12.65 7.31
N HIS A 14 5.22 -13.11 6.44
CA HIS A 14 6.68 -13.03 6.57
C HIS A 14 7.33 -12.66 5.23
N SER A 15 8.64 -12.48 5.21
CA SER A 15 9.38 -12.00 4.01
C SER A 15 9.25 -12.93 2.79
N GLY A 16 8.91 -14.20 2.98
CA GLY A 16 8.73 -15.17 1.90
C GLY A 16 7.28 -15.42 1.51
N THR A 17 6.29 -14.73 2.14
CA THR A 17 4.88 -14.91 1.81
C THR A 17 4.60 -14.40 0.39
N THR A 18 3.99 -15.27 -0.43
CA THR A 18 3.64 -15.00 -1.82
C THR A 18 2.14 -14.68 -1.98
N ALA A 19 1.76 -14.15 -3.14
CA ALA A 19 0.34 -13.97 -3.49
C ALA A 19 -0.45 -15.30 -3.47
N VAL A 20 0.19 -16.41 -3.81
CA VAL A 20 -0.44 -17.74 -3.77
C VAL A 20 -0.68 -18.19 -2.33
N ASP A 21 0.27 -17.94 -1.43
CA ASP A 21 0.08 -18.23 -0.01
C ASP A 21 -1.07 -17.40 0.57
N THR A 22 -1.10 -16.11 0.26
CA THR A 22 -2.17 -15.19 0.68
C THR A 22 -3.55 -15.67 0.21
N LEU A 23 -3.65 -16.15 -1.04
CA LEU A 23 -4.89 -16.70 -1.57
C LEU A 23 -5.32 -17.98 -0.88
N ARG A 24 -4.37 -18.87 -0.59
CA ARG A 24 -4.64 -20.13 0.12
C ARG A 24 -5.07 -19.89 1.57
N ASP A 25 -4.38 -18.98 2.25
CA ASP A 25 -4.55 -18.76 3.67
C ASP A 25 -5.70 -17.76 3.97
N GLY A 26 -6.18 -17.03 2.95
CA GLY A 26 -7.29 -16.07 3.03
C GLY A 26 -7.02 -14.88 3.94
N SER A 27 -5.75 -14.62 4.27
CA SER A 27 -5.38 -13.52 5.16
C SER A 27 -3.98 -12.98 4.84
N GLY A 28 -3.73 -11.72 5.23
CA GLY A 28 -2.44 -11.08 5.01
C GLY A 28 -2.39 -9.66 5.53
N VAL A 29 -1.26 -9.00 5.31
CA VAL A 29 -1.04 -7.57 5.60
C VAL A 29 -1.04 -6.75 4.30
N CYS A 30 -0.88 -5.43 4.38
CA CYS A 30 -0.93 -4.53 3.21
C CYS A 30 -0.07 -4.99 2.04
N ARG A 31 1.15 -5.50 2.30
CA ARG A 31 2.05 -6.04 1.29
C ARG A 31 1.44 -7.23 0.54
N ASP A 32 0.78 -8.13 1.24
CA ASP A 32 0.20 -9.33 0.67
C ASP A 32 -1.04 -9.01 -0.17
N PHE A 33 -1.85 -8.05 0.29
CA PHE A 33 -2.96 -7.48 -0.50
C PHE A 33 -2.45 -6.85 -1.81
N ALA A 34 -1.39 -6.05 -1.72
CA ALA A 34 -0.79 -5.42 -2.90
C ALA A 34 -0.26 -6.46 -3.88
N HIS A 35 0.50 -7.47 -3.41
CA HIS A 35 1.02 -8.55 -4.25
C HIS A 35 -0.09 -9.35 -4.93
N THR A 36 -1.14 -9.70 -4.20
CA THR A 36 -2.28 -10.45 -4.75
C THR A 36 -3.04 -9.63 -5.80
N PHE A 37 -3.28 -8.34 -5.51
CA PHE A 37 -3.93 -7.43 -6.45
C PHE A 37 -3.10 -7.25 -7.73
N ILE A 38 -1.78 -7.09 -7.62
CA ILE A 38 -0.85 -6.97 -8.74
C ILE A 38 -0.83 -8.26 -9.56
N ALA A 39 -0.83 -9.43 -8.92
CA ALA A 39 -0.86 -10.72 -9.60
C ALA A 39 -2.12 -10.86 -10.45
N TYR A 40 -3.29 -10.52 -9.91
CA TYR A 40 -4.54 -10.52 -10.67
C TYR A 40 -4.55 -9.50 -11.81
N SER A 41 -4.07 -8.28 -11.56
CA SER A 41 -3.99 -7.25 -12.59
C SER A 41 -3.13 -7.71 -13.77
N ARG A 42 -1.96 -8.28 -13.48
CA ARG A 42 -1.05 -8.83 -14.51
C ARG A 42 -1.64 -10.03 -15.24
N ALA A 43 -2.35 -10.92 -14.54
CA ALA A 43 -3.06 -12.04 -15.16
C ALA A 43 -4.17 -11.58 -16.13
N LEU A 44 -4.73 -10.39 -15.89
CA LEU A 44 -5.68 -9.73 -16.78
C LEU A 44 -5.02 -8.83 -17.85
N ASN A 45 -3.69 -8.93 -17.99
CA ASN A 45 -2.88 -8.15 -18.93
C ASN A 45 -2.86 -6.63 -18.66
N TYR A 46 -3.12 -6.20 -17.43
CA TYR A 46 -2.90 -4.82 -17.03
C TYR A 46 -1.50 -4.66 -16.44
N PRO A 47 -0.68 -3.70 -16.92
CA PRO A 47 0.56 -3.35 -16.24
C PRO A 47 0.27 -2.88 -14.82
N ALA A 48 0.93 -3.50 -13.85
CA ALA A 48 0.76 -3.19 -12.45
C ALA A 48 2.11 -3.14 -11.75
N ARG A 49 2.25 -2.23 -10.77
CA ARG A 49 3.47 -2.05 -9.98
C ARG A 49 3.14 -1.95 -8.50
N PHE A 50 4.09 -2.37 -7.71
CA PHE A 50 4.05 -2.27 -6.25
C PHE A 50 4.46 -0.86 -5.83
N CYS A 51 3.76 -0.33 -4.84
CA CYS A 51 4.06 0.95 -4.21
C CYS A 51 4.30 0.76 -2.72
N THR A 52 5.38 1.35 -2.23
CA THR A 52 5.60 1.56 -0.80
C THR A 52 5.41 3.03 -0.47
N GLY A 53 4.84 3.28 0.67
CA GLY A 53 4.56 4.65 1.14
C GLY A 53 4.16 4.68 2.60
N VAL A 54 3.48 5.74 2.96
CA VAL A 54 2.79 5.90 4.24
C VAL A 54 1.34 6.27 3.97
N ASP A 55 0.46 6.00 4.93
CA ASP A 55 -0.97 6.21 4.83
C ASP A 55 -1.45 7.25 5.84
N TYR A 56 -1.76 8.45 5.37
CA TYR A 56 -2.40 9.45 6.20
C TYR A 56 -3.92 9.26 6.22
N GLY A 57 -4.50 9.27 7.42
CA GLY A 57 -5.95 9.14 7.61
C GLY A 57 -6.46 7.70 7.71
N ALA A 58 -5.57 6.74 7.94
CA ALA A 58 -5.96 5.41 8.39
C ALA A 58 -6.74 5.48 9.72
N ASP A 59 -7.58 4.47 9.96
CA ASP A 59 -8.34 4.38 11.20
C ASP A 59 -7.36 4.21 12.39
N PRO A 60 -7.35 5.13 13.38
CA PRO A 60 -6.46 5.04 14.53
C PRO A 60 -6.64 3.77 15.36
N SER A 61 -7.79 3.10 15.27
CA SER A 61 -8.04 1.82 15.95
C SER A 61 -7.18 0.68 15.42
N LEU A 62 -6.62 0.82 14.21
CA LEU A 62 -5.71 -0.16 13.60
C LEU A 62 -4.26 -0.04 14.10
N GLY A 63 -3.95 1.00 14.86
CA GLY A 63 -2.63 1.25 15.42
C GLY A 63 -2.06 2.61 15.05
N PRO A 64 -0.78 2.86 15.43
CA PRO A 64 -0.11 4.09 15.07
C PRO A 64 0.17 4.14 13.55
N PRO A 65 0.47 5.35 13.01
CA PRO A 65 0.92 5.48 11.63
C PRO A 65 2.09 4.54 11.31
N ASP A 66 2.03 3.90 10.15
CA ASP A 66 3.06 2.94 9.73
C ASP A 66 3.32 3.06 8.22
N PHE A 67 4.33 2.32 7.76
CA PHE A 67 4.52 2.11 6.34
C PHE A 67 3.34 1.33 5.75
N HIS A 68 2.98 1.72 4.54
CA HIS A 68 1.87 1.09 3.81
C HIS A 68 2.30 0.60 2.43
N ALA A 69 1.68 -0.48 2.00
CA ALA A 69 1.87 -1.05 0.67
C ALA A 69 0.55 -1.05 -0.10
N TYR A 70 0.62 -0.62 -1.35
CA TYR A 70 -0.52 -0.58 -2.26
C TYR A 70 -0.06 -0.81 -3.71
N ALA A 71 -0.96 -0.79 -4.66
CA ALA A 71 -0.65 -1.01 -6.05
C ALA A 71 -0.99 0.19 -6.92
N GLU A 72 -0.28 0.32 -8.02
CA GLU A 72 -0.70 1.15 -9.14
C GLU A 72 -0.89 0.28 -10.38
N VAL A 73 -1.94 0.58 -11.14
CA VAL A 73 -2.27 -0.12 -12.39
C VAL A 73 -2.36 0.90 -13.51
N SER A 74 -1.73 0.58 -14.66
CA SER A 74 -1.79 1.43 -15.84
C SER A 74 -3.01 1.09 -16.70
N MET A 75 -3.83 2.10 -16.93
CA MET A 75 -5.02 2.01 -17.78
C MET A 75 -5.13 3.29 -18.62
N GLY A 76 -5.29 3.13 -19.93
CA GLY A 76 -5.43 4.27 -20.83
C GLY A 76 -4.23 5.24 -20.82
N GLY A 77 -3.01 4.74 -20.59
CA GLY A 77 -1.81 5.55 -20.56
C GLY A 77 -1.57 6.30 -19.23
N ARG A 78 -2.35 6.04 -18.20
CA ARG A 78 -2.20 6.64 -16.86
C ARG A 78 -2.08 5.57 -15.80
N TRP A 79 -1.37 5.88 -14.71
CA TRP A 79 -1.28 5.05 -13.52
C TRP A 79 -2.36 5.46 -12.51
N TYR A 80 -3.11 4.48 -12.02
CA TYR A 80 -4.16 4.68 -11.02
C TYR A 80 -3.81 3.93 -9.74
N LEU A 81 -4.09 4.56 -8.60
CA LEU A 81 -3.87 3.98 -7.27
C LEU A 81 -4.97 2.97 -6.92
N PHE A 82 -4.55 1.86 -6.32
CA PHE A 82 -5.43 0.84 -5.76
C PHE A 82 -4.91 0.37 -4.40
N ASP A 83 -5.64 0.67 -3.35
CA ASP A 83 -5.44 0.06 -2.04
C ASP A 83 -6.53 -0.99 -1.78
N ALA A 84 -6.17 -2.25 -1.98
CA ALA A 84 -7.08 -3.36 -1.77
C ALA A 84 -7.40 -3.62 -0.29
N THR A 85 -6.63 -3.07 0.64
CA THR A 85 -6.94 -3.15 2.09
C THR A 85 -8.11 -2.27 2.46
N GLY A 86 -8.18 -1.08 1.87
CA GLY A 86 -9.18 -0.07 2.17
C GLY A 86 -9.10 0.51 3.57
N ILE A 87 -7.96 0.36 4.26
CA ILE A 87 -7.78 0.88 5.61
C ILE A 87 -7.62 2.38 5.64
N SER A 88 -7.06 2.96 4.57
CA SER A 88 -6.83 4.41 4.43
C SER A 88 -7.65 5.03 3.30
N PRO A 89 -7.91 6.35 3.34
CA PRO A 89 -8.33 7.08 2.16
C PRO A 89 -7.26 7.00 1.08
N ILE A 90 -7.65 6.70 -0.16
CA ILE A 90 -6.70 6.63 -1.28
C ILE A 90 -5.98 7.96 -1.54
N THR A 91 -6.63 9.07 -1.22
CA THR A 91 -6.06 10.42 -1.28
C THR A 91 -5.06 10.73 -0.17
N GLY A 92 -4.98 9.87 0.85
CA GLY A 92 -4.03 9.97 1.95
C GLY A 92 -2.75 9.13 1.75
N LEU A 93 -2.64 8.41 0.65
CA LEU A 93 -1.47 7.60 0.35
C LEU A 93 -0.33 8.47 -0.18
N ILE A 94 0.80 8.44 0.50
CA ILE A 94 2.01 9.19 0.14
C ILE A 94 3.05 8.20 -0.34
N ARG A 95 3.37 8.26 -1.65
CA ARG A 95 4.30 7.35 -2.30
C ARG A 95 5.74 7.65 -1.94
N ILE A 96 6.50 6.64 -1.51
CA ILE A 96 7.95 6.69 -1.31
C ILE A 96 8.68 6.06 -2.49
N GLY A 97 8.20 4.91 -2.97
CA GLY A 97 8.83 4.23 -4.10
C GLY A 97 7.89 3.29 -4.84
N THR A 98 8.29 2.93 -6.06
CA THR A 98 7.57 1.97 -6.90
C THR A 98 8.52 0.91 -7.45
N GLY A 99 8.04 -0.32 -7.60
CA GLY A 99 8.83 -1.44 -8.12
C GLY A 99 7.95 -2.55 -8.67
N ARG A 100 8.56 -3.65 -9.13
CA ARG A 100 7.85 -4.83 -9.62
C ARG A 100 7.10 -5.56 -8.51
N ASP A 101 7.74 -5.57 -7.33
CA ASP A 101 7.24 -6.13 -6.08
C ASP A 101 7.90 -5.44 -4.87
N ALA A 102 7.66 -5.94 -3.66
CA ALA A 102 8.20 -5.35 -2.44
C ALA A 102 9.73 -5.39 -2.34
N ALA A 103 10.41 -6.31 -3.03
CA ALA A 103 11.87 -6.41 -2.97
C ALA A 103 12.56 -5.24 -3.68
N ASP A 104 11.92 -4.68 -4.71
CA ASP A 104 12.47 -3.52 -5.44
C ASP A 104 12.33 -2.20 -4.65
N VAL A 105 11.48 -2.16 -3.62
CA VAL A 105 11.11 -0.92 -2.91
C VAL A 105 11.18 -1.06 -1.39
N SER A 106 12.20 -1.72 -0.92
CA SER A 106 12.51 -1.80 0.51
C SER A 106 12.76 -0.39 1.08
N PHE A 107 12.14 -0.08 2.22
CA PHE A 107 12.41 1.19 2.91
C PHE A 107 13.82 1.25 3.54
N ALA A 108 14.47 0.10 3.71
CA ALA A 108 15.86 0.00 4.15
C ALA A 108 16.54 -1.22 3.55
N THR A 109 17.80 -1.05 3.12
CA THR A 109 18.68 -2.16 2.77
C THR A 109 19.82 -2.18 3.78
N ILE A 110 19.98 -3.29 4.50
CA ILE A 110 20.89 -3.38 5.64
C ILE A 110 22.01 -4.37 5.30
N PHE A 111 23.26 -3.97 5.51
CA PHE A 111 24.43 -4.79 5.29
C PHE A 111 25.20 -5.00 6.62
N GLY A 112 25.67 -6.24 6.85
CA GLY A 112 26.44 -6.62 8.03
C GLY A 112 25.60 -6.94 9.27
N PRO A 113 26.23 -7.23 10.40
CA PRO A 113 25.55 -7.55 11.65
C PRO A 113 24.97 -6.28 12.29
N VAL A 114 23.65 -6.11 12.20
CA VAL A 114 22.94 -4.94 12.72
C VAL A 114 21.85 -5.41 13.68
N ARG A 115 21.67 -4.68 14.79
CA ARG A 115 20.47 -4.79 15.63
C ARG A 115 19.55 -3.63 15.29
N THR A 116 18.34 -3.95 14.81
CA THR A 116 17.32 -2.96 14.52
C THR A 116 16.30 -2.92 15.65
N GLY A 117 15.83 -1.71 16.00
CA GLY A 117 14.64 -1.52 16.81
C GLY A 117 13.37 -1.44 15.95
N MET A 118 12.22 -1.30 16.59
CA MET A 118 10.99 -0.98 15.89
C MET A 118 11.10 0.42 15.27
N PRO A 119 10.79 0.59 13.97
CA PRO A 119 10.75 1.91 13.36
C PRO A 119 9.66 2.76 14.02
N ILE A 120 9.91 4.05 14.15
CA ILE A 120 8.91 5.03 14.58
C ILE A 120 8.57 5.88 13.36
N VAL A 121 7.36 5.72 12.87
CA VAL A 121 6.84 6.48 11.74
C VAL A 121 5.99 7.63 12.27
N LYS A 122 6.34 8.86 11.86
CA LYS A 122 5.58 10.07 12.23
C LYS A 122 5.38 10.94 11.00
N PHE A 123 4.19 11.39 10.79
CA PHE A 123 3.84 12.38 9.78
C PHE A 123 2.59 13.12 10.23
N ASP A 124 2.55 14.41 9.95
CA ASP A 124 1.46 15.31 10.28
C ASP A 124 0.97 16.00 9.03
N ALA A 125 -0.34 16.25 8.94
CA ALA A 125 -0.88 17.05 7.87
C ALA A 125 -0.63 18.53 8.15
N VAL A 126 -0.12 19.22 7.14
CA VAL A 126 -0.22 20.70 7.11
C VAL A 126 -1.55 21.04 6.49
N VAL A 127 -2.45 21.65 7.26
CA VAL A 127 -3.79 22.02 6.80
C VAL A 127 -3.81 23.52 6.50
N ASP A 128 -4.10 23.87 5.24
CA ASP A 128 -4.20 25.26 4.78
C ASP A 128 -5.39 25.39 3.81
N PRO A 129 -6.62 25.46 4.34
CA PRO A 129 -7.83 25.49 3.52
C PRO A 129 -7.90 26.68 2.55
N PRO A 130 -7.43 27.87 2.89
CA PRO A 130 -7.37 28.99 1.94
C PRO A 130 -6.57 28.67 0.67
N ASN A 131 -5.55 27.83 0.77
CA ASN A 131 -4.74 27.38 -0.36
C ASN A 131 -5.15 25.98 -0.88
N GLY A 132 -6.31 25.46 -0.46
CA GLY A 132 -6.84 24.18 -0.92
C GLY A 132 -6.19 22.94 -0.30
N ILE A 133 -5.35 23.11 0.72
CA ILE A 133 -4.70 21.99 1.42
C ILE A 133 -5.63 21.54 2.54
N VAL A 134 -6.34 20.46 2.29
CA VAL A 134 -7.32 19.87 3.21
C VAL A 134 -6.94 18.44 3.57
N PRO A 135 -7.38 17.92 4.72
CA PRO A 135 -7.16 16.51 5.07
C PRO A 135 -7.73 15.58 4.00
N PRO A 136 -7.08 14.43 3.74
CA PRO A 136 -7.58 13.46 2.80
C PRO A 136 -8.94 12.91 3.25
N VAL A 137 -9.82 12.68 2.27
CA VAL A 137 -11.15 12.11 2.48
C VAL A 137 -11.32 10.86 1.63
N ARG A 138 -12.18 9.95 2.08
CA ARG A 138 -12.53 8.78 1.27
C ARG A 138 -13.26 9.22 0.02
N THR A 139 -12.93 8.60 -1.11
CA THR A 139 -13.55 8.87 -2.41
C THR A 139 -13.71 7.56 -3.17
N ASP A 140 -14.79 7.48 -3.95
CA ASP A 140 -15.03 6.40 -4.91
C ASP A 140 -14.50 6.75 -6.32
N LEU A 141 -13.91 7.93 -6.47
CA LEU A 141 -13.29 8.36 -7.72
C LEU A 141 -11.92 7.70 -7.90
N ALA A 142 -11.61 7.36 -9.14
CA ALA A 142 -10.29 6.88 -9.51
C ALA A 142 -9.25 8.00 -9.33
N VAL A 143 -8.22 7.73 -8.53
CA VAL A 143 -7.11 8.67 -8.30
C VAL A 143 -5.93 8.25 -9.18
N SER A 144 -5.52 9.16 -10.08
CA SER A 144 -4.37 8.95 -10.95
C SER A 144 -3.15 9.65 -10.38
N THR A 145 -2.02 8.94 -10.41
CA THR A 145 -0.68 9.53 -10.23
C THR A 145 -0.17 9.99 -11.59
N ALA A 146 -0.93 10.86 -12.24
CA ALA A 146 -0.56 11.34 -13.56
C ALA A 146 0.80 12.05 -13.52
N ASP A 147 1.62 11.70 -14.49
CA ASP A 147 2.66 12.52 -15.07
C ASP A 147 2.42 12.61 -16.56
#